data_7aa32507fe8560ccaac9d715a301a490
#
_entry.id   7aa32507fe8560ccaac9d715a301a490
#
_cell.length_a   1.000
_cell.length_b   1.000
_cell.length_c   1.000
_cell.angle_alpha   90.00
_cell.angle_beta   90.00
_cell.angle_gamma   90.00
#
_symmetry.space_group_name_H-M   'P 1'
#
loop_
_entity.id
_entity.type
_entity.pdbx_description
1 polymer ?
#
loop_
_entity_poly.entity_id
_entity_poly.type
_entity_poly.pdbx_seq_one_letter_code
_entity_poly.pdbx_strand_id
1 'polypeptide(L)'
;MEPEEQSTLVVLTTGKEAFVRANAVLQMTLMVRKTAQSPVELLLLGQGVEVLRSNQKNSPQFEQQLAGLREAGVQIAVCEVSLESLGLTKDQMFEAEAVKGGVEVATRLQEGWHVLTF
;
A
#
# COMPACT_ATOMS: atom_id res chain seq x y z
N MET A 1 -27.58 9.59 -0.82
CA MET A 1 -26.26 9.00 -0.62
C MET A 1 -25.28 9.51 -1.66
N GLU A 2 -24.23 10.05 -1.21
CA GLU A 2 -23.31 10.76 -2.11
C GLU A 2 -22.26 9.83 -2.66
N PRO A 3 -22.17 9.70 -3.97
CA PRO A 3 -21.17 8.82 -4.57
C PRO A 3 -19.73 9.31 -4.41
N GLU A 4 -19.54 10.56 -4.01
CA GLU A 4 -18.19 11.07 -3.83
C GLU A 4 -17.44 10.38 -2.69
N GLU A 5 -18.16 9.64 -1.86
CA GLU A 5 -17.52 8.94 -0.73
C GLU A 5 -17.01 7.56 -1.13
N GLN A 6 -16.59 7.40 -2.37
CA GLN A 6 -16.11 6.12 -2.85
C GLN A 6 -14.65 5.92 -2.48
N SER A 7 -14.42 5.51 -1.26
CA SER A 7 -13.08 5.25 -0.77
C SER A 7 -12.53 3.96 -1.38
N THR A 8 -11.22 3.89 -1.53
CA THR A 8 -10.57 2.77 -2.22
C THR A 8 -9.43 2.21 -1.38
N LEU A 9 -9.43 0.90 -1.24
CA LEU A 9 -8.31 0.16 -0.65
C LEU A 9 -7.56 -0.53 -1.79
N VAL A 10 -6.29 -0.19 -1.96
CA VAL A 10 -5.43 -0.85 -2.95
C VAL A 10 -4.57 -1.86 -2.20
N VAL A 11 -4.70 -3.14 -2.55
CA VAL A 11 -3.91 -4.20 -1.95
C VAL A 11 -2.81 -4.59 -2.93
N LEU A 12 -1.57 -4.36 -2.54
CA LEU A 12 -0.41 -4.69 -3.39
C LEU A 12 0.24 -5.96 -2.86
N THR A 13 0.25 -7.00 -3.69
CA THR A 13 0.84 -8.28 -3.32
C THR A 13 2.14 -8.58 -4.06
N THR A 14 2.59 -7.67 -4.91
CA THR A 14 3.85 -7.80 -5.64
C THR A 14 4.84 -6.75 -5.14
N GLY A 15 6.11 -7.09 -5.19
CA GLY A 15 7.16 -6.19 -4.74
C GLY A 15 8.32 -6.19 -5.70
N LYS A 16 9.54 -6.32 -5.18
CA LYS A 16 10.74 -6.21 -6.00
C LYS A 16 10.84 -7.29 -7.08
N GLU A 17 10.18 -8.43 -6.88
CA GLU A 17 10.23 -9.52 -7.84
C GLU A 17 9.51 -9.14 -9.15
N ALA A 18 8.64 -8.14 -9.09
CA ALA A 18 7.92 -7.62 -10.25
C ALA A 18 7.93 -6.10 -10.17
N PHE A 19 9.13 -5.54 -10.27
CA PHE A 19 9.34 -4.11 -10.03
C PHE A 19 8.46 -3.23 -10.91
N VAL A 20 8.37 -3.55 -12.20
CA VAL A 20 7.58 -2.71 -13.12
C VAL A 20 6.12 -2.71 -12.71
N ARG A 21 5.60 -3.87 -12.32
CA ARG A 21 4.21 -3.98 -11.89
C ARG A 21 3.98 -3.21 -10.60
N ALA A 22 4.84 -3.42 -9.62
CA ALA A 22 4.70 -2.72 -8.34
C ALA A 22 4.76 -1.21 -8.53
N ASN A 23 5.71 -0.76 -9.34
CA ASN A 23 5.86 0.66 -9.64
C ASN A 23 4.61 1.24 -10.29
N ALA A 24 4.03 0.50 -11.24
CA ALA A 24 2.82 0.95 -11.93
C ALA A 24 1.64 1.05 -10.97
N VAL A 25 1.51 0.09 -10.04
CA VAL A 25 0.42 0.11 -9.08
C VAL A 25 0.56 1.30 -8.13
N LEU A 26 1.79 1.60 -7.70
CA LEU A 26 2.01 2.76 -6.83
C LEU A 26 1.66 4.06 -7.55
N GLN A 27 2.03 4.18 -8.83
CA GLN A 27 1.68 5.36 -9.61
C GLN A 27 0.17 5.48 -9.81
N MET A 28 -0.49 4.35 -10.10
CA MET A 28 -1.94 4.33 -10.25
C MET A 28 -2.63 4.77 -8.95
N THR A 29 -2.13 4.28 -7.82
CA THR A 29 -2.69 4.63 -6.52
C THR A 29 -2.63 6.14 -6.29
N LEU A 30 -1.52 6.75 -6.65
CA LEU A 30 -1.36 8.20 -6.54
C LEU A 30 -2.38 8.92 -7.41
N MET A 31 -2.56 8.46 -8.65
CA MET A 31 -3.50 9.10 -9.56
C MET A 31 -4.93 8.93 -9.11
N VAL A 32 -5.27 7.78 -8.54
CA VAL A 32 -6.61 7.58 -7.99
C VAL A 32 -6.88 8.61 -6.89
N ARG A 33 -5.91 8.80 -6.00
CA ARG A 33 -6.07 9.75 -4.92
C ARG A 33 -6.23 11.17 -5.44
N LYS A 34 -5.39 11.56 -6.39
CA LYS A 34 -5.42 12.93 -6.91
C LYS A 34 -6.67 13.21 -7.71
N THR A 35 -7.15 12.22 -8.47
CA THR A 35 -8.29 12.42 -9.36
C THR A 35 -9.61 12.34 -8.60
N ALA A 36 -9.78 11.29 -7.79
CA ALA A 36 -11.05 11.06 -7.09
C ALA A 36 -11.18 11.91 -5.84
N GLN A 37 -10.05 12.24 -5.21
CA GLN A 37 -10.01 13.03 -3.98
C GLN A 37 -10.80 12.39 -2.84
N SER A 38 -11.02 11.10 -2.92
CA SER A 38 -11.63 10.30 -1.86
C SER A 38 -10.54 9.60 -1.07
N PRO A 39 -10.83 9.15 0.15
CA PRO A 39 -9.82 8.42 0.92
C PRO A 39 -9.28 7.22 0.16
N VAL A 40 -7.97 7.06 0.21
CA VAL A 40 -7.29 5.93 -0.41
C VAL A 40 -6.31 5.36 0.60
N GLU A 41 -6.32 4.04 0.72
CA GLU A 41 -5.37 3.34 1.57
C GLU A 41 -4.61 2.34 0.70
N LEU A 42 -3.31 2.25 0.92
CA LEU A 42 -2.46 1.25 0.28
C LEU A 42 -2.09 0.22 1.34
N LEU A 43 -2.48 -1.03 1.13
CA LEU A 43 -2.14 -2.13 2.03
C LEU A 43 -1.12 -3.03 1.35
N LEU A 44 0.05 -3.16 1.97
CA LEU A 44 1.12 -4.01 1.47
C LEU A 44 1.02 -5.38 2.11
N LEU A 45 0.88 -6.41 1.28
CA LEU A 45 0.56 -7.76 1.70
C LEU A 45 1.45 -8.75 0.96
N GLY A 46 1.89 -9.82 1.63
CA GLY A 46 2.74 -10.81 1.00
C GLY A 46 4.02 -10.18 0.45
N GLN A 47 4.35 -10.48 -0.80
CA GLN A 47 5.55 -9.92 -1.43
C GLN A 47 5.49 -8.40 -1.57
N GLY A 48 4.29 -7.82 -1.53
CA GLY A 48 4.17 -6.37 -1.59
C GLY A 48 4.87 -5.66 -0.45
N VAL A 49 5.07 -6.34 0.67
CA VAL A 49 5.79 -5.79 1.81
C VAL A 49 7.23 -5.42 1.45
N GLU A 50 7.81 -6.11 0.46
CA GLU A 50 9.18 -5.85 0.04
C GLU A 50 9.39 -4.44 -0.50
N VAL A 51 8.32 -3.77 -0.91
CA VAL A 51 8.39 -2.37 -1.33
C VAL A 51 8.92 -1.49 -0.20
N LEU A 52 8.69 -1.90 1.04
CA LEU A 52 9.13 -1.14 2.20
C LEU A 52 10.60 -1.38 2.55
N ARG A 53 11.21 -2.44 2.02
CA ARG A 53 12.58 -2.79 2.41
C ARG A 53 13.53 -1.66 2.01
N SER A 54 14.27 -1.15 2.98
CA SER A 54 15.11 0.02 2.78
C SER A 54 16.50 -0.31 2.25
N ASN A 55 16.82 -1.59 2.10
CA ASN A 55 18.17 -2.02 1.74
C ASN A 55 18.12 -2.92 0.52
N GLN A 56 17.64 -2.40 -0.60
CA GLN A 56 17.57 -3.14 -1.85
C GLN A 56 17.84 -2.17 -3.00
N LYS A 57 18.08 -2.74 -4.18
CA LYS A 57 18.46 -1.96 -5.34
C LYS A 57 17.46 -0.86 -5.70
N ASN A 58 16.18 -1.15 -5.59
CA ASN A 58 15.12 -0.22 -6.00
C ASN A 58 14.58 0.63 -4.84
N SER A 59 15.25 0.60 -3.69
CA SER A 59 14.78 1.34 -2.52
C SER A 59 14.60 2.83 -2.76
N PRO A 60 15.52 3.53 -3.45
CA PRO A 60 15.32 4.96 -3.66
C PRO A 60 14.05 5.28 -4.44
N GLN A 61 13.70 4.47 -5.44
CA GLN A 61 12.50 4.68 -6.23
C GLN A 61 11.26 4.42 -5.38
N PHE A 62 11.26 3.33 -4.61
CA PHE A 62 10.13 3.03 -3.74
C PHE A 62 9.96 4.07 -2.66
N GLU A 63 11.06 4.51 -2.05
CA GLU A 63 11.00 5.54 -1.01
C GLU A 63 10.36 6.81 -1.54
N GLN A 64 10.80 7.24 -2.73
CA GLN A 64 10.28 8.45 -3.35
C GLN A 64 8.79 8.34 -3.63
N GLN A 65 8.35 7.18 -4.14
CA GLN A 65 6.95 6.97 -4.44
C GLN A 65 6.09 6.92 -3.18
N LEU A 66 6.58 6.26 -2.13
CA LEU A 66 5.85 6.19 -0.88
C LEU A 66 5.70 7.59 -0.26
N ALA A 67 6.76 8.39 -0.32
CA ALA A 67 6.69 9.76 0.17
C ALA A 67 5.65 10.57 -0.59
N GLY A 68 5.61 10.41 -1.92
CA GLY A 68 4.62 11.10 -2.73
C GLY A 68 3.20 10.69 -2.39
N LEU A 69 2.99 9.41 -2.12
CA LEU A 69 1.67 8.92 -1.72
C LEU A 69 1.24 9.53 -0.38
N ARG A 70 2.16 9.57 0.58
CA ARG A 70 1.86 10.17 1.89
C ARG A 70 1.52 11.64 1.76
N GLU A 71 2.29 12.35 0.95
CA GLU A 71 2.03 13.78 0.70
C GLU A 71 0.65 14.00 0.12
N ALA A 72 0.20 13.08 -0.72
CA ALA A 72 -1.13 13.19 -1.32
C ALA A 72 -2.25 12.78 -0.38
N GLY A 73 -1.91 12.23 0.79
CA GLY A 73 -2.89 11.83 1.76
C GLY A 73 -3.27 10.35 1.72
N VAL A 74 -2.49 9.53 1.03
CA VAL A 74 -2.72 8.09 1.01
C VAL A 74 -2.19 7.48 2.31
N GLN A 75 -3.02 6.70 2.97
CA GLN A 75 -2.62 5.96 4.15
C GLN A 75 -1.87 4.70 3.72
N ILE A 76 -0.72 4.44 4.32
CA ILE A 76 0.09 3.27 3.96
C ILE A 76 0.12 2.32 5.15
N ALA A 77 -0.40 1.11 4.92
CA ALA A 77 -0.47 0.07 5.92
C ALA A 77 0.27 -1.18 5.43
N VAL A 78 0.75 -1.97 6.38
CA VAL A 78 1.47 -3.19 6.04
C VAL A 78 0.94 -4.34 6.89
N CYS A 79 0.79 -5.50 6.27
CA CYS A 79 0.29 -6.70 6.96
C CYS A 79 1.36 -7.24 7.92
N GLU A 80 1.05 -7.28 9.21
CA GLU A 80 2.04 -7.71 10.20
C GLU A 80 2.42 -9.17 10.06
N VAL A 81 1.47 -10.02 9.63
CA VAL A 81 1.77 -11.43 9.39
C VAL A 81 2.76 -11.58 8.25
N SER A 82 2.60 -10.77 7.19
CA SER A 82 3.54 -10.79 6.07
C SER A 82 4.93 -10.32 6.49
N LEU A 83 4.99 -9.31 7.36
CA LEU A 83 6.28 -8.86 7.90
C LEU A 83 7.00 -10.01 8.61
N GLU A 84 6.26 -10.73 9.45
CA GLU A 84 6.83 -11.85 10.18
C GLU A 84 7.29 -12.96 9.23
N SER A 85 6.48 -13.27 8.24
CA SER A 85 6.80 -14.32 7.29
C SER A 85 8.07 -14.01 6.50
N LEU A 86 8.32 -12.74 6.22
CA LEU A 86 9.50 -12.32 5.48
C LEU A 86 10.69 -12.00 6.39
N GLY A 87 10.48 -12.05 7.71
CA GLY A 87 11.54 -11.76 8.67
C GLY A 87 12.00 -10.31 8.62
N LEU A 88 11.12 -9.40 8.23
CA LEU A 88 11.46 -7.99 8.08
C LEU A 88 11.23 -7.26 9.40
N THR A 89 12.24 -6.55 9.88
CA THR A 89 12.15 -5.78 11.11
C THR A 89 12.07 -4.29 10.80
N LYS A 90 11.66 -3.51 11.79
CA LYS A 90 11.41 -2.08 11.58
C LYS A 90 12.62 -1.32 11.08
N ASP A 91 13.81 -1.71 11.52
CA ASP A 91 15.03 -1.03 11.11
C ASP A 91 15.43 -1.35 9.67
N GLN A 92 14.75 -2.31 9.04
CA GLN A 92 15.05 -2.71 7.68
C GLN A 92 14.01 -2.20 6.69
N MET A 93 13.09 -1.34 7.12
CA MET A 93 11.98 -0.94 6.26
C MET A 93 11.65 0.54 6.46
N PHE A 94 11.04 1.10 5.42
CA PHE A 94 10.45 2.43 5.51
C PHE A 94 9.21 2.36 6.40
N GLU A 95 8.83 3.50 6.95
CA GLU A 95 7.73 3.56 7.91
C GLU A 95 6.38 3.23 7.27
N ALA A 96 5.59 2.41 7.97
CA ALA A 96 4.21 2.11 7.58
C ALA A 96 3.49 1.60 8.81
N GLU A 97 2.18 1.76 8.82
CA GLU A 97 1.36 1.30 9.94
C GLU A 97 1.13 -0.20 9.83
N ALA A 98 1.51 -0.95 10.88
CA ALA A 98 1.29 -2.39 10.88
C ALA A 98 -0.15 -2.70 11.25
N VAL A 99 -0.81 -3.53 10.43
CA VAL A 99 -2.21 -3.91 10.65
C VAL A 99 -2.35 -5.41 10.44
N LYS A 100 -3.50 -5.93 10.86
CA LYS A 100 -3.86 -7.31 10.53
C LYS A 100 -4.52 -7.29 9.17
N GLY A 101 -3.79 -7.74 8.14
CA GLY A 101 -4.20 -7.54 6.76
C GLY A 101 -5.61 -8.02 6.45
N GLY A 102 -5.96 -9.23 6.88
CA GLY A 102 -7.30 -9.76 6.62
C GLY A 102 -8.39 -8.96 7.31
N VAL A 103 -8.13 -8.51 8.54
CA VAL A 103 -9.08 -7.69 9.29
C VAL A 103 -9.23 -6.33 8.61
N GLU A 104 -8.12 -5.78 8.13
CA GLU A 104 -8.16 -4.48 7.46
C GLU A 104 -9.03 -4.56 6.20
N VAL A 105 -8.84 -5.59 5.39
CA VAL A 105 -9.63 -5.77 4.18
C VAL A 105 -11.11 -5.93 4.52
N ALA A 106 -11.42 -6.78 5.50
CA ALA A 106 -12.81 -7.02 5.90
C ALA A 106 -13.47 -5.75 6.40
N THR A 107 -12.74 -4.96 7.20
CA THR A 107 -13.26 -3.72 7.75
C THR A 107 -13.61 -2.74 6.64
N ARG A 108 -12.70 -2.57 5.68
CA ARG A 108 -12.95 -1.65 4.58
C ARG A 108 -14.12 -2.10 3.72
N LEU A 109 -14.24 -3.41 3.46
CA LEU A 109 -15.37 -3.92 2.72
C LEU A 109 -16.69 -3.61 3.43
N GLN A 110 -16.73 -3.77 4.75
CA GLN A 110 -17.93 -3.47 5.51
C GLN A 110 -18.27 -1.99 5.50
N GLU A 111 -17.24 -1.15 5.38
CA GLU A 111 -17.44 0.29 5.31
C GLU A 111 -17.81 0.77 3.91
N GLY A 112 -17.92 -0.15 2.95
CA GLY A 112 -18.34 0.20 1.60
C GLY A 112 -17.21 0.64 0.68
N TRP A 113 -15.96 0.39 1.06
CA TRP A 113 -14.82 0.75 0.21
C TRP A 113 -14.72 -0.20 -0.97
N HIS A 114 -14.25 0.34 -2.08
CA HIS A 114 -13.81 -0.50 -3.19
C HIS A 114 -12.47 -1.11 -2.84
N VAL A 115 -12.27 -2.38 -3.20
CA VAL A 115 -11.00 -3.05 -2.93
C VAL A 115 -10.41 -3.53 -4.25
N LEU A 116 -9.21 -3.06 -4.55
CA LEU A 116 -8.47 -3.44 -5.77
C LEU A 116 -7.23 -4.20 -5.33
N THR A 117 -7.03 -5.38 -5.88
CA THR A 117 -5.90 -6.24 -5.52
C THR A 117 -4.98 -6.46 -6.72
N PHE A 118 -3.69 -6.29 -6.49
CA PHE A 118 -2.69 -6.44 -7.56
C PHE A 118 -1.54 -7.32 -7.14
#